data_61f0628f5dfbb6abf39e5c6f74739960
#
_entry.id   61f0628f5dfbb6abf39e5c6f74739960
#
_cell.length_a   1.000
_cell.length_b   1.000
_cell.length_c   1.000
_cell.angle_alpha   90.00
_cell.angle_beta   90.00
_cell.angle_gamma   90.00
#
_symmetry.space_group_name_H-M   'P 1'
#
loop_
_entity.id
_entity.type
_entity.pdbx_description
1 polymer ?
#
loop_
_entity_poly.entity_id
_entity_poly.type
_entity_poly.pdbx_seq_one_letter_code
_entity_poly.pdbx_strand_id
1 'polypeptide(L)'
;NKVSKNQFNILYDKMNSLYRNKEIFNYEDYKKILDQVSTVKKYYLQLVSAIIDQKQIYESAYPGYSNTCNLESFEEYQIEVSNFTDNVDVLFTNIKEYHHRFRSDDSLRKSINYKLDSIDKYMMELSNKINAVFYSKRDSIIWVSFDFINQSIVNFALNASSLFLNDEMNRIYNQFNSNIFLSATISTNNDYSFFIKQMCLENISYQEDFSINDYKSPYYYSDQTKLFVYNGDDNINDFEFAEKIALLILDMNKNIPDKRMLILCTSYAQIQTFKSIISKNSKINTDNFLY
;
A
#
# COMPACT_ATOMS: atom_id res chain seq x y z
N ASN A 1 -1.64 6.38 3.96
CA ASN A 1 -2.29 5.80 5.15
C ASN A 1 -3.61 5.13 4.73
N LYS A 2 -3.93 3.99 5.35
CA LYS A 2 -5.11 3.18 5.02
C LYS A 2 -5.74 2.64 6.30
N VAL A 3 -7.07 2.80 6.42
CA VAL A 3 -7.89 2.23 7.50
C VAL A 3 -8.96 1.32 6.89
N SER A 4 -9.06 0.08 7.36
CA SER A 4 -10.01 -0.93 6.87
C SER A 4 -10.45 -1.86 8.00
N LYS A 5 -11.58 -2.55 7.81
CA LYS A 5 -12.11 -3.57 8.73
C LYS A 5 -11.08 -4.66 9.05
N ASN A 6 -10.22 -5.01 8.08
CA ASN A 6 -9.24 -6.08 8.24
C ASN A 6 -8.22 -5.80 9.36
N GLN A 7 -7.86 -4.54 9.59
CA GLN A 7 -6.94 -4.16 10.67
C GLN A 7 -7.52 -4.49 12.06
N PHE A 8 -8.82 -4.30 12.23
CA PHE A 8 -9.51 -4.67 13.48
C PHE A 8 -9.70 -6.18 13.61
N ASN A 9 -9.81 -6.91 12.50
CA ASN A 9 -9.79 -8.38 12.54
C ASN A 9 -8.41 -8.88 13.00
N ILE A 10 -7.33 -8.33 12.45
CA ILE A 10 -5.96 -8.68 12.85
C ILE A 10 -5.74 -8.37 14.35
N LEU A 11 -6.21 -7.21 14.83
CA LEU A 11 -6.13 -6.86 16.24
C LEU A 11 -6.89 -7.87 17.10
N TYR A 12 -8.12 -8.19 16.72
CA TYR A 12 -8.94 -9.19 17.42
C TYR A 12 -8.24 -10.55 17.50
N ASP A 13 -7.69 -11.04 16.38
CA ASP A 13 -7.02 -12.34 16.33
C ASP A 13 -5.75 -12.38 17.17
N LYS A 14 -4.94 -11.31 17.14
CA LYS A 14 -3.74 -11.16 17.97
C LYS A 14 -4.11 -11.25 19.47
N MET A 15 -5.11 -10.48 19.89
CA MET A 15 -5.57 -10.43 21.27
C MET A 15 -6.21 -11.76 21.69
N ASN A 16 -7.09 -12.32 20.87
CA ASN A 16 -7.74 -13.60 21.14
C ASN A 16 -6.72 -14.73 21.26
N SER A 17 -5.69 -14.75 20.40
CA SER A 17 -4.59 -15.72 20.49
C SER A 17 -3.80 -15.61 21.79
N LEU A 18 -3.55 -14.40 22.27
CA LEU A 18 -2.82 -14.15 23.51
C LEU A 18 -3.66 -14.52 24.75
N TYR A 19 -4.91 -14.05 24.78
CA TYR A 19 -5.75 -14.15 25.98
C TYR A 19 -6.38 -15.54 26.21
N ARG A 20 -6.26 -16.44 25.25
CA ARG A 20 -6.67 -17.85 25.44
C ARG A 20 -5.91 -18.59 26.54
N ASN A 21 -4.77 -18.05 26.97
CA ASN A 21 -4.04 -18.63 28.10
C ASN A 21 -4.76 -18.29 29.42
N LYS A 22 -5.70 -19.16 29.82
CA LYS A 22 -6.56 -19.01 31.00
C LYS A 22 -5.80 -19.01 32.33
N GLU A 23 -4.56 -19.48 32.36
CA GLU A 23 -3.72 -19.47 33.58
C GLU A 23 -3.24 -18.08 33.93
N ILE A 24 -3.20 -17.17 32.93
CA ILE A 24 -2.62 -15.85 33.07
C ILE A 24 -3.69 -14.77 32.98
N PHE A 25 -4.67 -14.93 32.08
CA PHE A 25 -5.65 -13.90 31.79
C PHE A 25 -7.03 -14.27 32.33
N ASN A 26 -7.67 -13.31 33.01
CA ASN A 26 -9.06 -13.48 33.46
C ASN A 26 -9.99 -13.45 32.23
N TYR A 27 -10.84 -14.49 32.11
CA TYR A 27 -11.78 -14.63 31.00
C TYR A 27 -12.74 -13.44 30.85
N GLU A 28 -13.31 -12.98 31.96
CA GLU A 28 -14.30 -11.89 31.98
C GLU A 28 -13.69 -10.57 31.47
N ASP A 29 -12.47 -10.28 31.88
CA ASP A 29 -11.80 -9.02 31.52
C ASP A 29 -11.41 -8.99 30.05
N TYR A 30 -10.80 -10.06 29.53
CA TYR A 30 -10.41 -10.05 28.12
C TYR A 30 -11.62 -10.12 27.17
N LYS A 31 -12.70 -10.80 27.59
CA LYS A 31 -13.94 -10.84 26.81
C LYS A 31 -14.51 -9.44 26.60
N LYS A 32 -14.54 -8.60 27.64
CA LYS A 32 -14.97 -7.19 27.51
C LYS A 32 -14.16 -6.45 26.45
N ILE A 33 -12.84 -6.66 26.40
CA ILE A 33 -11.98 -6.02 25.42
C ILE A 33 -12.29 -6.54 24.00
N LEU A 34 -12.46 -7.86 23.82
CA LEU A 34 -12.84 -8.43 22.51
C LEU A 34 -14.20 -7.92 22.03
N ASP A 35 -15.17 -7.76 22.95
CA ASP A 35 -16.47 -7.17 22.63
C ASP A 35 -16.34 -5.70 22.21
N GLN A 36 -15.41 -4.95 22.82
CA GLN A 36 -15.10 -3.59 22.38
C GLN A 36 -14.50 -3.52 20.98
N VAL A 37 -13.60 -4.46 20.61
CA VAL A 37 -13.10 -4.55 19.22
C VAL A 37 -14.27 -4.76 18.25
N SER A 38 -15.22 -5.60 18.62
CA SER A 38 -16.43 -5.84 17.83
C SER A 38 -17.30 -4.59 17.71
N THR A 39 -17.38 -3.80 18.77
CA THR A 39 -18.09 -2.51 18.80
C THR A 39 -17.42 -1.50 17.87
N VAL A 40 -16.10 -1.35 17.92
CA VAL A 40 -15.33 -0.48 16.99
C VAL A 40 -15.55 -0.91 15.53
N LYS A 41 -15.55 -2.21 15.25
CA LYS A 41 -15.87 -2.72 13.90
C LYS A 41 -17.26 -2.35 13.44
N LYS A 42 -18.25 -2.36 14.34
CA LYS A 42 -19.61 -1.93 14.05
C LYS A 42 -19.67 -0.45 13.66
N TYR A 43 -19.02 0.42 14.42
CA TYR A 43 -18.98 1.85 14.11
C TYR A 43 -18.23 2.14 12.81
N TYR A 44 -17.13 1.42 12.54
CA TYR A 44 -16.46 1.49 11.24
C TYR A 44 -17.42 1.14 10.09
N LEU A 45 -18.21 0.07 10.23
CA LEU A 45 -19.15 -0.33 9.18
C LEU A 45 -20.33 0.67 9.03
N GLN A 46 -20.75 1.33 10.09
CA GLN A 46 -21.75 2.40 10.02
C GLN A 46 -21.21 3.61 9.23
N LEU A 47 -19.98 4.02 9.49
CA LEU A 47 -19.30 5.06 8.72
C LEU A 47 -19.18 4.67 7.25
N VAL A 48 -18.76 3.44 6.97
CA VAL A 48 -18.65 2.90 5.59
C VAL A 48 -20.01 2.94 4.90
N SER A 49 -21.10 2.52 5.57
CA SER A 49 -22.45 2.56 5.00
C SER A 49 -22.88 3.99 4.67
N ALA A 50 -22.67 4.93 5.58
CA ALA A 50 -23.00 6.34 5.36
C ALA A 50 -22.27 6.92 4.12
N ILE A 51 -20.98 6.60 3.96
CA ILE A 51 -20.19 7.03 2.79
C ILE A 51 -20.72 6.40 1.49
N ILE A 52 -21.01 5.10 1.51
CA ILE A 52 -21.55 4.37 0.35
C ILE A 52 -22.86 4.97 -0.10
N ASP A 53 -23.77 5.21 0.83
CA ASP A 53 -25.13 5.71 0.54
C ASP A 53 -25.07 7.15 0.02
N GLN A 54 -24.30 8.02 0.67
CA GLN A 54 -24.23 9.43 0.28
C GLN A 54 -23.48 9.65 -1.05
N LYS A 55 -22.42 8.90 -1.31
CA LYS A 55 -21.65 8.99 -2.58
C LYS A 55 -22.23 8.13 -3.69
N GLN A 56 -23.34 7.42 -3.46
CA GLN A 56 -23.99 6.54 -4.46
C GLN A 56 -22.98 5.60 -5.15
N ILE A 57 -22.08 5.03 -4.34
CA ILE A 57 -20.90 4.29 -4.86
C ILE A 57 -21.32 3.10 -5.74
N TYR A 58 -22.49 2.51 -5.49
CA TYR A 58 -23.01 1.41 -6.31
C TYR A 58 -23.27 1.78 -7.77
N GLU A 59 -23.61 3.05 -8.05
CA GLU A 59 -23.91 3.52 -9.42
C GLU A 59 -22.66 3.70 -10.27
N SER A 60 -21.52 3.96 -9.61
CA SER A 60 -20.22 4.22 -10.28
C SER A 60 -19.26 3.04 -10.27
N ALA A 61 -19.62 1.92 -9.61
CA ALA A 61 -18.73 0.78 -9.43
C ALA A 61 -18.63 -0.11 -10.66
N TYR A 62 -17.41 -0.46 -11.05
CA TYR A 62 -17.14 -1.42 -12.13
C TYR A 62 -17.00 -2.83 -11.54
N PRO A 63 -17.87 -3.79 -11.95
CA PRO A 63 -17.81 -5.15 -11.44
C PRO A 63 -16.49 -5.85 -11.77
N GLY A 64 -15.92 -6.55 -10.78
CA GLY A 64 -14.69 -7.33 -10.96
C GLY A 64 -13.40 -6.52 -10.90
N TYR A 65 -13.47 -5.22 -10.63
CA TYR A 65 -12.30 -4.34 -10.53
C TYR A 65 -12.21 -3.69 -9.15
N SER A 66 -11.00 -3.26 -8.80
CA SER A 66 -10.78 -2.36 -7.68
C SER A 66 -11.19 -0.95 -8.07
N ASN A 67 -12.05 -0.34 -7.25
CA ASN A 67 -12.63 0.97 -7.52
C ASN A 67 -12.13 1.98 -6.50
N THR A 68 -12.11 3.27 -6.90
CA THR A 68 -11.78 4.37 -5.99
C THR A 68 -12.79 5.51 -6.15
N CYS A 69 -13.09 6.19 -5.04
CA CYS A 69 -13.91 7.39 -5.03
C CYS A 69 -13.23 8.44 -4.12
N ASN A 70 -12.99 9.62 -4.65
CA ASN A 70 -12.40 10.71 -3.87
C ASN A 70 -13.42 11.27 -2.88
N LEU A 71 -12.94 11.61 -1.68
CA LEU A 71 -13.69 12.37 -0.68
C LEU A 71 -13.05 13.75 -0.56
N GLU A 72 -13.89 14.79 -0.49
CA GLU A 72 -13.40 16.14 -0.26
C GLU A 72 -13.00 16.35 1.19
N SER A 73 -13.84 15.87 2.12
CA SER A 73 -13.60 15.89 3.56
C SER A 73 -14.47 14.85 4.29
N PHE A 74 -14.29 14.75 5.61
CA PHE A 74 -15.20 13.98 6.48
C PHE A 74 -16.24 14.86 7.21
N GLU A 75 -16.38 16.12 6.83
CA GLU A 75 -17.32 17.05 7.49
C GLU A 75 -18.77 16.57 7.43
N GLU A 76 -19.15 15.93 6.33
CA GLU A 76 -20.49 15.37 6.15
C GLU A 76 -20.75 14.12 7.01
N TYR A 77 -19.71 13.51 7.59
CA TYR A 77 -19.75 12.26 8.36
C TYR A 77 -19.26 12.45 9.80
N GLN A 78 -19.32 13.66 10.34
CA GLN A 78 -18.75 13.98 11.66
C GLN A 78 -19.26 13.09 12.79
N ILE A 79 -20.53 12.73 12.78
CA ILE A 79 -21.15 11.88 13.81
C ILE A 79 -20.58 10.47 13.75
N GLU A 80 -20.52 9.87 12.55
CA GLU A 80 -20.02 8.53 12.33
C GLU A 80 -18.51 8.45 12.61
N VAL A 81 -17.77 9.48 12.19
CA VAL A 81 -16.32 9.59 12.46
C VAL A 81 -16.07 9.70 13.96
N SER A 82 -16.77 10.60 14.68
CA SER A 82 -16.61 10.76 16.12
C SER A 82 -16.96 9.45 16.85
N ASN A 83 -18.11 8.85 16.52
CA ASN A 83 -18.50 7.58 17.10
C ASN A 83 -17.44 6.48 16.89
N PHE A 84 -16.83 6.43 15.72
CA PHE A 84 -15.77 5.47 15.43
C PHE A 84 -14.49 5.78 16.19
N THR A 85 -13.97 7.01 16.10
CA THR A 85 -12.68 7.41 16.69
C THR A 85 -12.73 7.39 18.22
N ASP A 86 -13.78 7.86 18.84
CA ASP A 86 -13.95 7.84 20.30
C ASP A 86 -13.96 6.41 20.84
N ASN A 87 -14.62 5.48 20.15
CA ASN A 87 -14.61 4.07 20.54
C ASN A 87 -13.25 3.41 20.31
N VAL A 88 -12.47 3.84 19.31
CA VAL A 88 -11.07 3.40 19.14
C VAL A 88 -10.21 3.86 20.31
N ASP A 89 -10.33 5.11 20.71
CA ASP A 89 -9.56 5.68 21.80
C ASP A 89 -9.86 5.00 23.14
N VAL A 90 -11.13 4.75 23.42
CA VAL A 90 -11.58 3.96 24.58
C VAL A 90 -11.01 2.54 24.54
N LEU A 91 -11.09 1.87 23.39
CA LEU A 91 -10.55 0.53 23.22
C LEU A 91 -9.04 0.51 23.49
N PHE A 92 -8.27 1.41 22.89
CA PHE A 92 -6.81 1.44 23.04
C PHE A 92 -6.38 1.78 24.46
N THR A 93 -7.09 2.66 25.13
CA THR A 93 -6.87 2.97 26.54
C THR A 93 -7.09 1.73 27.42
N ASN A 94 -8.22 1.04 27.24
CA ASN A 94 -8.53 -0.16 28.01
C ASN A 94 -7.54 -1.31 27.77
N ILE A 95 -7.06 -1.48 26.54
CA ILE A 95 -6.02 -2.49 26.24
C ILE A 95 -4.72 -2.13 26.95
N LYS A 96 -4.27 -0.88 26.89
CA LYS A 96 -3.04 -0.42 27.56
C LYS A 96 -3.11 -0.63 29.07
N GLU A 97 -4.23 -0.24 29.69
CA GLU A 97 -4.46 -0.44 31.11
C GLU A 97 -4.47 -1.93 31.50
N TYR A 98 -5.11 -2.76 30.65
CA TYR A 98 -5.15 -4.20 30.85
C TYR A 98 -3.74 -4.79 30.73
N HIS A 99 -2.97 -4.46 29.69
CA HIS A 99 -1.60 -4.93 29.51
C HIS A 99 -0.68 -4.51 30.67
N HIS A 100 -0.83 -3.29 31.18
CA HIS A 100 -0.04 -2.81 32.31
C HIS A 100 -0.17 -3.69 33.54
N ARG A 101 -1.32 -4.29 33.81
CA ARG A 101 -1.55 -5.20 34.95
C ARG A 101 -0.80 -6.52 34.83
N PHE A 102 -0.45 -6.95 33.60
CA PHE A 102 0.19 -8.25 33.33
C PHE A 102 1.69 -8.13 33.01
N ARG A 103 2.21 -6.93 32.89
CA ARG A 103 3.65 -6.72 32.71
C ARG A 103 4.37 -7.05 34.01
N SER A 104 5.33 -7.97 33.95
CA SER A 104 6.17 -8.36 35.07
C SER A 104 7.58 -8.69 34.61
N ASP A 105 8.55 -8.55 35.54
CA ASP A 105 9.97 -8.88 35.31
C ASP A 105 10.26 -10.39 35.45
N ASP A 106 9.25 -11.20 35.72
CA ASP A 106 9.38 -12.66 35.84
C ASP A 106 9.81 -13.27 34.49
N SER A 107 10.86 -14.08 34.53
CA SER A 107 11.44 -14.73 33.34
C SER A 107 10.46 -15.64 32.62
N LEU A 108 9.53 -16.29 33.33
CA LEU A 108 8.46 -17.13 32.77
C LEU A 108 7.44 -16.32 31.95
N ARG A 109 7.35 -15.02 32.19
CA ARG A 109 6.41 -14.11 31.50
C ARG A 109 7.06 -13.27 30.39
N LYS A 110 8.35 -13.42 30.11
CA LYS A 110 9.03 -12.67 29.06
C LYS A 110 8.41 -12.87 27.68
N SER A 111 7.97 -14.09 27.34
CA SER A 111 7.32 -14.39 26.06
C SER A 111 5.97 -13.69 25.94
N ILE A 112 5.27 -13.50 27.06
CA ILE A 112 3.99 -12.79 27.13
C ILE A 112 4.21 -11.30 26.96
N ASN A 113 5.18 -10.72 27.67
CA ASN A 113 5.54 -9.33 27.53
C ASN A 113 5.88 -8.98 26.07
N TYR A 114 6.63 -9.84 25.36
CA TYR A 114 6.92 -9.66 23.94
C TYR A 114 5.64 -9.61 23.08
N LYS A 115 4.67 -10.47 23.38
CA LYS A 115 3.37 -10.47 22.65
C LYS A 115 2.54 -9.23 22.98
N LEU A 116 2.51 -8.80 24.23
CA LEU A 116 1.86 -7.56 24.65
C LEU A 116 2.48 -6.36 23.94
N ASP A 117 3.82 -6.28 23.88
CA ASP A 117 4.53 -5.23 23.17
C ASP A 117 4.21 -5.23 21.67
N SER A 118 4.08 -6.41 21.06
CA SER A 118 3.67 -6.53 19.65
C SER A 118 2.26 -6.01 19.39
N ILE A 119 1.32 -6.21 20.33
CA ILE A 119 -0.05 -5.67 20.23
C ILE A 119 -0.02 -4.16 20.44
N ASP A 120 0.69 -3.67 21.45
CA ASP A 120 0.81 -2.23 21.74
C ASP A 120 1.42 -1.48 20.55
N LYS A 121 2.47 -2.04 19.94
CA LYS A 121 3.06 -1.49 18.70
C LYS A 121 2.06 -1.45 17.56
N TYR A 122 1.32 -2.54 17.36
CA TYR A 122 0.28 -2.59 16.31
C TYR A 122 -0.81 -1.55 16.53
N MET A 123 -1.27 -1.37 17.80
CA MET A 123 -2.25 -0.33 18.14
C MET A 123 -1.72 1.08 17.87
N MET A 124 -0.45 1.34 18.20
CA MET A 124 0.16 2.64 17.93
C MET A 124 0.23 2.91 16.42
N GLU A 125 0.63 1.92 15.62
CA GLU A 125 0.63 2.03 14.16
C GLU A 125 -0.77 2.25 13.59
N LEU A 126 -1.79 1.57 14.14
CA LEU A 126 -3.18 1.73 13.72
C LEU A 126 -3.74 3.11 14.13
N SER A 127 -3.44 3.59 15.33
CA SER A 127 -3.79 4.93 15.78
C SER A 127 -3.19 6.00 14.87
N ASN A 128 -1.91 5.88 14.51
CA ASN A 128 -1.27 6.81 13.57
C ASN A 128 -1.96 6.82 12.20
N LYS A 129 -2.38 5.65 11.69
CA LYS A 129 -3.13 5.56 10.43
C LYS A 129 -4.51 6.21 10.52
N ILE A 130 -5.22 5.99 11.62
CA ILE A 130 -6.54 6.59 11.89
C ILE A 130 -6.40 8.10 11.94
N ASN A 131 -5.45 8.61 12.70
CA ASN A 131 -5.18 10.05 12.80
C ASN A 131 -4.81 10.66 11.43
N ALA A 132 -3.99 9.98 10.66
CA ALA A 132 -3.61 10.43 9.32
C ALA A 132 -4.77 10.42 8.31
N VAL A 133 -5.78 9.57 8.49
CA VAL A 133 -6.97 9.53 7.62
C VAL A 133 -8.01 10.56 8.04
N PHE A 134 -8.36 10.61 9.32
CA PHE A 134 -9.51 11.41 9.77
C PHE A 134 -9.14 12.84 10.19
N TYR A 135 -7.90 13.07 10.61
CA TYR A 135 -7.43 14.38 11.07
C TYR A 135 -6.31 14.93 10.17
N SER A 136 -6.29 14.49 8.90
CA SER A 136 -5.34 14.98 7.91
C SER A 136 -5.51 16.48 7.68
N LYS A 137 -4.38 17.17 7.50
CA LYS A 137 -4.35 18.60 7.18
C LYS A 137 -5.02 18.88 5.82
N ARG A 138 -5.37 20.14 5.55
CA ARG A 138 -6.00 20.61 4.29
C ARG A 138 -5.26 20.19 3.02
N ASP A 139 -3.99 19.83 3.12
CA ASP A 139 -3.12 19.45 2.00
C ASP A 139 -3.03 17.94 1.81
N SER A 140 -4.09 17.21 2.12
CA SER A 140 -4.17 15.77 1.94
C SER A 140 -5.27 15.39 0.95
N ILE A 141 -5.01 14.39 0.14
CA ILE A 141 -6.05 13.72 -0.66
C ILE A 141 -6.61 12.58 0.19
N ILE A 142 -7.94 12.53 0.25
CA ILE A 142 -8.69 11.48 0.93
C ILE A 142 -9.51 10.73 -0.12
N TRP A 143 -9.46 9.41 -0.09
CA TRP A 143 -10.28 8.59 -0.98
C TRP A 143 -10.70 7.29 -0.33
N VAL A 144 -11.77 6.70 -0.83
CA VAL A 144 -12.16 5.34 -0.52
C VAL A 144 -11.68 4.40 -1.62
N SER A 145 -11.25 3.20 -1.26
CA SER A 145 -11.00 2.11 -2.19
C SER A 145 -11.85 0.90 -1.81
N PHE A 146 -12.38 0.20 -2.80
CA PHE A 146 -13.24 -0.96 -2.58
C PHE A 146 -13.23 -1.87 -3.80
N ASP A 147 -13.60 -3.14 -3.59
CA ASP A 147 -13.84 -4.08 -4.67
C ASP A 147 -15.35 -4.31 -4.79
N PHE A 148 -15.84 -4.41 -6.03
CA PHE A 148 -17.24 -4.67 -6.32
C PHE A 148 -17.38 -6.06 -6.93
N ILE A 149 -17.82 -7.02 -6.11
CA ILE A 149 -17.89 -8.44 -6.47
C ILE A 149 -19.31 -8.96 -6.16
N ASN A 150 -19.93 -9.67 -7.12
CA ASN A 150 -21.27 -10.24 -6.95
C ASN A 150 -22.30 -9.25 -6.41
N GLN A 151 -22.34 -8.06 -6.98
CA GLN A 151 -23.24 -6.95 -6.56
C GLN A 151 -23.04 -6.47 -5.12
N SER A 152 -21.90 -6.75 -4.53
CA SER A 152 -21.57 -6.35 -3.18
C SER A 152 -20.23 -5.60 -3.14
N ILE A 153 -20.18 -4.56 -2.29
CA ILE A 153 -18.94 -3.85 -1.99
C ILE A 153 -18.17 -4.64 -0.92
N VAL A 154 -16.95 -5.01 -1.25
CA VAL A 154 -16.02 -5.72 -0.35
C VAL A 154 -14.70 -4.97 -0.25
N ASN A 155 -13.87 -5.33 0.74
CA ASN A 155 -12.53 -4.76 0.93
C ASN A 155 -12.50 -3.22 1.04
N PHE A 156 -13.60 -2.61 1.52
CA PHE A 156 -13.69 -1.17 1.67
C PHE A 156 -12.60 -0.62 2.60
N ALA A 157 -11.93 0.42 2.16
CA ALA A 157 -10.90 1.09 2.96
C ALA A 157 -10.91 2.60 2.75
N LEU A 158 -10.68 3.33 3.83
CA LEU A 158 -10.47 4.77 3.86
C LEU A 158 -8.97 5.04 3.75
N ASN A 159 -8.59 5.92 2.87
CA ASN A 159 -7.20 6.22 2.57
C ASN A 159 -6.96 7.72 2.64
N ALA A 160 -5.75 8.10 3.05
CA ALA A 160 -5.26 9.47 2.96
C ALA A 160 -3.78 9.51 2.57
N SER A 161 -3.42 10.51 1.78
CA SER A 161 -2.04 10.80 1.42
C SER A 161 -1.80 12.30 1.49
N SER A 162 -0.70 12.71 2.09
CA SER A 162 -0.26 14.10 2.04
C SER A 162 0.15 14.47 0.61
N LEU A 163 -0.21 15.68 0.17
CA LEU A 163 0.25 16.26 -1.10
C LEU A 163 1.67 16.79 -0.97
N PHE A 164 2.07 17.20 0.22
CA PHE A 164 3.38 17.76 0.51
C PHE A 164 4.10 16.87 1.53
N LEU A 165 5.23 16.34 1.13
CA LEU A 165 6.02 15.41 1.93
C LEU A 165 7.26 16.06 2.54
N ASN A 166 7.46 17.37 2.35
CA ASN A 166 8.68 18.07 2.73
C ASN A 166 9.05 17.87 4.21
N ASP A 167 8.08 18.03 5.10
CA ASP A 167 8.32 17.89 6.55
C ASP A 167 8.68 16.45 6.94
N GLU A 168 7.96 15.47 6.38
CA GLU A 168 8.22 14.05 6.60
C GLU A 168 9.57 13.63 6.04
N MET A 169 9.90 14.06 4.82
CA MET A 169 11.18 13.75 4.20
C MET A 169 12.34 14.39 4.95
N ASN A 170 12.24 15.67 5.33
CA ASN A 170 13.23 16.33 6.15
C ASN A 170 13.45 15.63 7.50
N ARG A 171 12.36 15.18 8.14
CA ARG A 171 12.47 14.41 9.38
C ARG A 171 13.19 13.08 9.17
N ILE A 172 13.00 12.40 8.02
CA ILE A 172 13.72 11.17 7.69
C ILE A 172 15.19 11.47 7.44
N TYR A 173 15.51 12.48 6.63
CA TYR A 173 16.89 12.84 6.29
C TYR A 173 17.70 13.22 7.53
N ASN A 174 17.11 13.97 8.44
CA ASN A 174 17.74 14.41 9.68
C ASN A 174 17.99 13.28 10.71
N GLN A 175 17.52 12.06 10.45
CA GLN A 175 17.84 10.90 11.28
C GLN A 175 19.22 10.30 10.95
N PHE A 176 19.80 10.67 9.82
CA PHE A 176 21.05 10.13 9.30
C PHE A 176 22.10 11.23 9.16
N ASN A 177 23.36 10.90 9.42
CA ASN A 177 24.48 11.81 9.22
C ASN A 177 24.75 12.07 7.73
N SER A 178 24.40 11.14 6.87
CA SER A 178 24.55 11.24 5.43
C SER A 178 23.43 10.51 4.70
N ASN A 179 22.96 11.07 3.58
CA ASN A 179 21.96 10.48 2.72
C ASN A 179 22.55 10.34 1.33
N ILE A 180 22.58 9.13 0.77
CA ILE A 180 23.14 8.84 -0.55
C ILE A 180 22.03 8.30 -1.44
N PHE A 181 21.82 8.93 -2.59
CA PHE A 181 20.85 8.52 -3.61
C PHE A 181 21.60 7.99 -4.83
N LEU A 182 21.27 6.78 -5.25
CA LEU A 182 21.91 6.11 -6.40
C LEU A 182 20.83 5.61 -7.35
N SER A 183 20.88 6.02 -8.61
CA SER A 183 20.04 5.49 -9.67
C SER A 183 20.64 5.79 -11.03
N ALA A 184 20.34 4.98 -12.03
CA ALA A 184 20.70 5.24 -13.42
C ALA A 184 19.82 6.34 -14.08
N THR A 185 18.74 6.76 -13.41
CA THR A 185 17.73 7.68 -13.97
C THR A 185 17.41 8.85 -13.06
N ILE A 186 18.39 9.30 -12.26
CA ILE A 186 18.23 10.48 -11.38
C ILE A 186 18.12 11.75 -12.19
N SER A 187 18.86 11.85 -13.31
CA SER A 187 18.83 13.03 -14.19
C SER A 187 18.11 12.76 -15.51
N THR A 188 17.57 13.80 -16.09
CA THR A 188 17.03 13.82 -17.45
C THR A 188 17.79 14.91 -18.23
N ASN A 189 18.56 14.53 -19.24
CA ASN A 189 19.42 15.46 -20.01
C ASN A 189 20.37 16.28 -19.10
N ASN A 190 20.97 15.65 -18.09
CA ASN A 190 21.83 16.28 -17.08
C ASN A 190 21.10 17.30 -16.18
N ASP A 191 19.77 17.30 -16.17
CA ASP A 191 18.96 18.10 -15.25
C ASP A 191 18.49 17.23 -14.09
N TYR A 192 18.81 17.62 -12.87
CA TYR A 192 18.48 16.97 -11.61
C TYR A 192 17.29 17.61 -10.89
N SER A 193 16.74 18.71 -11.43
CA SER A 193 15.73 19.53 -10.77
C SER A 193 14.47 18.73 -10.42
N PHE A 194 14.05 17.83 -11.32
CA PHE A 194 12.90 16.96 -11.08
C PHE A 194 13.13 16.04 -9.87
N PHE A 195 14.29 15.39 -9.79
CA PHE A 195 14.63 14.52 -8.68
C PHE A 195 14.73 15.28 -7.35
N ILE A 196 15.43 16.42 -7.35
CA ILE A 196 15.57 17.30 -6.19
C ILE A 196 14.19 17.69 -5.65
N LYS A 197 13.27 18.07 -6.52
CA LYS A 197 11.91 18.43 -6.16
C LYS A 197 11.11 17.22 -5.66
N GLN A 198 11.15 16.09 -6.36
CA GLN A 198 10.41 14.88 -5.96
C GLN A 198 10.87 14.32 -4.62
N MET A 199 12.15 14.43 -4.32
CA MET A 199 12.73 13.98 -3.06
C MET A 199 12.73 15.06 -1.97
N CYS A 200 12.10 16.22 -2.22
CA CYS A 200 12.03 17.36 -1.27
C CYS A 200 13.41 17.83 -0.79
N LEU A 201 14.41 17.81 -1.68
CA LEU A 201 15.80 18.20 -1.38
C LEU A 201 16.07 19.69 -1.64
N GLU A 202 15.08 20.47 -2.01
CA GLU A 202 15.26 21.88 -2.42
C GLU A 202 15.96 22.71 -1.35
N ASN A 203 15.60 22.52 -0.07
CA ASN A 203 16.22 23.23 1.04
C ASN A 203 17.62 22.72 1.43
N ILE A 204 17.98 21.52 0.98
CA ILE A 204 19.25 20.85 1.32
C ILE A 204 20.26 21.04 0.19
N SER A 205 19.79 21.16 -1.08
CA SER A 205 20.65 21.27 -2.27
C SER A 205 21.57 22.48 -2.32
N TYR A 206 21.33 23.48 -1.46
CA TYR A 206 22.16 24.69 -1.33
C TYR A 206 23.20 24.58 -0.20
N GLN A 207 23.28 23.46 0.51
CA GLN A 207 24.26 23.25 1.57
C GLN A 207 25.62 22.86 1.00
N GLU A 208 26.69 23.24 1.70
CA GLU A 208 28.08 22.98 1.26
C GLU A 208 28.37 21.49 1.08
N ASP A 209 27.71 20.63 1.83
CA ASP A 209 27.90 19.17 1.81
C ASP A 209 27.04 18.45 0.74
N PHE A 210 26.30 19.18 -0.10
CA PHE A 210 25.51 18.63 -1.17
C PHE A 210 26.36 18.44 -2.43
N SER A 211 26.47 17.21 -2.92
CA SER A 211 27.24 16.90 -4.12
C SER A 211 26.44 16.07 -5.11
N ILE A 212 26.63 16.35 -6.39
CA ILE A 212 26.07 15.57 -7.50
C ILE A 212 27.23 15.00 -8.31
N ASN A 213 27.22 13.70 -8.52
CA ASN A 213 28.21 13.00 -9.29
C ASN A 213 27.53 12.17 -10.39
N ASP A 214 28.00 12.31 -11.63
CA ASP A 214 27.57 11.52 -12.77
C ASP A 214 28.68 10.57 -13.22
N TYR A 215 28.35 9.30 -13.30
CA TYR A 215 29.27 8.28 -13.75
C TYR A 215 28.80 7.74 -15.09
N LYS A 216 29.61 7.92 -16.11
CA LYS A 216 29.32 7.44 -17.47
C LYS A 216 29.15 5.92 -17.48
N SER A 217 28.15 5.46 -18.22
CA SER A 217 27.99 4.03 -18.49
C SER A 217 29.21 3.48 -19.23
N PRO A 218 29.69 2.29 -18.87
CA PRO A 218 30.75 1.60 -19.65
C PRO A 218 30.22 1.06 -20.98
N TYR A 219 28.92 1.12 -21.24
CA TYR A 219 28.29 0.60 -22.45
C TYR A 219 28.05 1.74 -23.47
N TYR A 220 28.40 1.46 -24.72
CA TYR A 220 28.13 2.34 -25.87
C TYR A 220 26.78 1.97 -26.47
N TYR A 221 25.70 2.52 -25.89
CA TYR A 221 24.33 2.15 -26.27
C TYR A 221 24.00 2.45 -27.73
N SER A 222 24.56 3.51 -28.32
CA SER A 222 24.40 3.83 -29.76
C SER A 222 24.78 2.68 -30.68
N ASP A 223 25.79 1.92 -30.31
CA ASP A 223 26.33 0.86 -31.14
C ASP A 223 25.79 -0.53 -30.76
N GLN A 224 25.39 -0.68 -29.51
CA GLN A 224 25.00 -1.98 -28.92
C GLN A 224 23.48 -2.18 -28.84
N THR A 225 22.66 -1.11 -29.05
CA THR A 225 21.22 -1.19 -28.91
C THR A 225 20.50 -0.71 -30.16
N LYS A 226 19.32 -1.29 -30.40
CA LYS A 226 18.37 -0.82 -31.42
C LYS A 226 17.03 -0.63 -30.71
N LEU A 227 16.48 0.55 -30.80
CA LEU A 227 15.16 0.87 -30.26
C LEU A 227 14.09 0.75 -31.36
N PHE A 228 13.10 -0.10 -31.14
CA PHE A 228 11.92 -0.19 -31.98
C PHE A 228 10.73 0.31 -31.18
N VAL A 229 10.01 1.26 -31.72
CA VAL A 229 8.80 1.83 -31.11
C VAL A 229 7.60 1.40 -31.92
N TYR A 230 6.64 0.75 -31.27
CA TYR A 230 5.36 0.47 -31.87
C TYR A 230 4.53 1.77 -31.91
N ASN A 231 4.11 2.15 -33.10
CA ASN A 231 3.35 3.38 -33.35
C ASN A 231 1.94 3.04 -33.90
N GLY A 232 1.19 2.19 -33.20
CA GLY A 232 -0.19 1.87 -33.54
C GLY A 232 -1.17 2.62 -32.66
N ASP A 233 -2.40 2.76 -33.14
CA ASP A 233 -3.51 3.41 -32.42
C ASP A 233 -4.30 2.44 -31.53
N ASP A 234 -3.74 1.27 -31.24
CA ASP A 234 -4.43 0.24 -30.46
C ASP A 234 -4.50 0.64 -28.98
N ASN A 235 -5.61 0.33 -28.32
CA ASN A 235 -5.72 0.50 -26.87
C ASN A 235 -4.94 -0.60 -26.14
N ILE A 236 -4.02 -0.21 -25.28
CA ILE A 236 -3.13 -1.11 -24.53
C ILE A 236 -3.90 -2.13 -23.67
N ASN A 237 -5.12 -1.81 -23.27
CA ASN A 237 -5.96 -2.66 -22.44
C ASN A 237 -6.77 -3.70 -23.23
N ASP A 238 -6.77 -3.64 -24.56
CA ASP A 238 -7.54 -4.54 -25.39
C ASP A 238 -6.80 -5.88 -25.58
N PHE A 239 -7.59 -6.95 -25.59
CA PHE A 239 -7.04 -8.30 -25.84
C PHE A 239 -6.36 -8.41 -27.21
N GLU A 240 -6.90 -7.76 -28.22
CA GLU A 240 -6.33 -7.72 -29.57
C GLU A 240 -4.94 -7.10 -29.61
N PHE A 241 -4.70 -6.04 -28.83
CA PHE A 241 -3.37 -5.46 -28.66
C PHE A 241 -2.41 -6.47 -28.03
N ALA A 242 -2.84 -7.15 -26.95
CA ALA A 242 -2.02 -8.16 -26.29
C ALA A 242 -1.68 -9.32 -27.23
N GLU A 243 -2.61 -9.73 -28.10
CA GLU A 243 -2.37 -10.78 -29.09
C GLU A 243 -1.35 -10.33 -30.14
N LYS A 244 -1.49 -9.14 -30.72
CA LYS A 244 -0.52 -8.56 -31.67
C LYS A 244 0.88 -8.52 -31.09
N ILE A 245 1.03 -8.01 -29.84
CA ILE A 245 2.33 -7.93 -29.19
C ILE A 245 2.91 -9.32 -28.88
N ALA A 246 2.08 -10.27 -28.44
CA ALA A 246 2.54 -11.64 -28.20
C ALA A 246 3.04 -12.33 -29.48
N LEU A 247 2.36 -12.13 -30.63
CA LEU A 247 2.80 -12.65 -31.93
C LEU A 247 4.10 -11.98 -32.37
N LEU A 248 4.24 -10.67 -32.18
CA LEU A 248 5.49 -9.94 -32.44
C LEU A 248 6.65 -10.49 -31.59
N ILE A 249 6.44 -10.72 -30.31
CA ILE A 249 7.42 -11.32 -29.40
C ILE A 249 7.86 -12.71 -29.92
N LEU A 250 6.93 -13.54 -30.37
CA LEU A 250 7.23 -14.86 -30.94
C LEU A 250 8.05 -14.75 -32.22
N ASP A 251 7.74 -13.80 -33.06
CA ASP A 251 8.49 -13.59 -34.31
C ASP A 251 9.90 -13.05 -34.04
N MET A 252 10.02 -12.08 -33.14
CA MET A 252 11.33 -11.58 -32.70
C MET A 252 12.18 -12.69 -32.07
N ASN A 253 11.61 -13.56 -31.25
CA ASN A 253 12.34 -14.66 -30.61
C ASN A 253 12.95 -15.66 -31.62
N LYS A 254 12.35 -15.84 -32.81
CA LYS A 254 12.91 -16.67 -33.87
C LYS A 254 14.23 -16.11 -34.42
N ASN A 255 14.38 -14.79 -34.36
CA ASN A 255 15.50 -14.06 -34.97
C ASN A 255 16.56 -13.66 -33.94
N ILE A 256 16.37 -13.94 -32.64
CA ILE A 256 17.37 -13.66 -31.58
C ILE A 256 18.32 -14.87 -31.48
N PRO A 257 19.63 -14.67 -31.66
CA PRO A 257 20.61 -15.77 -31.70
C PRO A 257 20.58 -16.65 -30.45
N ASP A 258 20.61 -16.04 -29.27
CA ASP A 258 20.67 -16.74 -27.97
C ASP A 258 19.30 -17.08 -27.39
N LYS A 259 18.22 -16.70 -28.06
CA LYS A 259 16.81 -16.92 -27.63
C LYS A 259 16.54 -16.46 -26.20
N ARG A 260 17.29 -15.49 -25.70
CA ARG A 260 17.06 -14.85 -24.39
C ARG A 260 16.31 -13.55 -24.59
N MET A 261 15.14 -13.43 -23.98
CA MET A 261 14.29 -12.23 -24.06
C MET A 261 13.75 -11.89 -22.69
N LEU A 262 13.85 -10.62 -22.31
CA LEU A 262 13.20 -10.06 -21.13
C LEU A 262 11.98 -9.26 -21.59
N ILE A 263 10.79 -9.63 -21.10
CA ILE A 263 9.54 -8.95 -21.39
C ILE A 263 9.10 -8.23 -20.13
N LEU A 264 9.09 -6.91 -20.16
CA LEU A 264 8.64 -6.07 -19.05
C LEU A 264 7.16 -5.74 -19.24
N CYS A 265 6.35 -6.07 -18.24
CA CYS A 265 4.92 -5.85 -18.24
C CYS A 265 4.54 -4.87 -17.12
N THR A 266 3.44 -4.15 -17.28
CA THR A 266 2.94 -3.19 -16.29
C THR A 266 2.07 -3.82 -15.21
N SER A 267 1.63 -5.08 -15.41
CA SER A 267 0.78 -5.80 -14.44
C SER A 267 0.95 -7.31 -14.52
N TYR A 268 0.67 -8.01 -13.42
CA TYR A 268 0.60 -9.48 -13.40
C TYR A 268 -0.47 -10.04 -14.36
N ALA A 269 -1.58 -9.33 -14.53
CA ALA A 269 -2.61 -9.72 -15.48
C ALA A 269 -2.06 -9.77 -16.91
N GLN A 270 -1.27 -8.77 -17.31
CA GLN A 270 -0.63 -8.71 -18.62
C GLN A 270 0.38 -9.86 -18.80
N ILE A 271 1.16 -10.20 -17.77
CA ILE A 271 2.07 -11.36 -17.78
C ILE A 271 1.28 -12.64 -18.07
N GLN A 272 0.17 -12.89 -17.37
CA GLN A 272 -0.65 -14.08 -17.55
C GLN A 272 -1.31 -14.11 -18.93
N THR A 273 -1.74 -12.98 -19.46
CA THR A 273 -2.30 -12.86 -20.81
C THR A 273 -1.25 -13.24 -21.84
N PHE A 274 -0.06 -12.66 -21.80
CA PHE A 274 1.03 -13.01 -22.73
C PHE A 274 1.42 -14.49 -22.63
N LYS A 275 1.57 -15.00 -21.41
CA LYS A 275 1.84 -16.41 -21.18
C LYS A 275 0.81 -17.32 -21.86
N SER A 276 -0.47 -17.02 -21.67
CA SER A 276 -1.58 -17.78 -22.26
C SER A 276 -1.55 -17.77 -23.80
N ILE A 277 -1.33 -16.60 -24.40
CA ILE A 277 -1.29 -16.45 -25.86
C ILE A 277 -0.07 -17.12 -26.45
N ILE A 278 1.11 -16.91 -25.86
CA ILE A 278 2.37 -17.50 -26.34
C ILE A 278 2.31 -19.03 -26.24
N SER A 279 1.81 -19.60 -25.14
CA SER A 279 1.72 -21.06 -24.99
C SER A 279 0.73 -21.71 -25.94
N LYS A 280 -0.31 -21.00 -26.39
CA LYS A 280 -1.27 -21.50 -27.40
C LYS A 280 -0.70 -21.44 -28.81
N ASN A 281 0.12 -20.46 -29.12
CA ASN A 281 0.59 -20.17 -30.48
C ASN A 281 2.02 -20.67 -30.75
N SER A 282 2.70 -21.24 -29.78
CA SER A 282 4.07 -21.72 -29.95
C SER A 282 4.26 -23.13 -29.41
N LYS A 283 5.24 -23.84 -30.02
CA LYS A 283 5.80 -25.07 -29.46
C LYS A 283 6.87 -24.79 -28.39
N ILE A 284 6.92 -23.57 -27.86
CA ILE A 284 7.86 -23.17 -26.81
C ILE A 284 7.40 -23.82 -25.52
N ASN A 285 8.31 -24.59 -24.89
CA ASN A 285 8.06 -25.13 -23.57
C ASN A 285 7.93 -23.98 -22.57
N THR A 286 6.75 -23.85 -21.97
CA THR A 286 6.46 -22.80 -20.98
C THR A 286 7.28 -22.95 -19.68
N ASP A 287 7.92 -24.09 -19.45
CA ASP A 287 8.83 -24.31 -18.31
C ASP A 287 10.10 -23.44 -18.41
N ASN A 288 10.39 -22.89 -19.59
CA ASN A 288 11.51 -21.97 -19.81
C ASN A 288 11.14 -20.48 -19.48
N PHE A 289 9.93 -20.20 -19.07
CA PHE A 289 9.53 -18.87 -18.63
C PHE A 289 9.85 -18.71 -17.14
N LEU A 290 10.71 -17.73 -16.81
CA LEU A 290 10.96 -17.29 -15.44
C LEU A 290 10.05 -16.09 -15.14
N TYR A 291 9.34 -16.12 -13.99
CA TYR A 291 8.40 -15.06 -13.57
C TYR A 291 8.85 -14.44 -12.25
#